data_5d46e77003d2dcc02c4fc7a07b6220fa
#
_entry.id   5d46e77003d2dcc02c4fc7a07b6220fa
#
_cell.length_a   1.000
_cell.length_b   1.000
_cell.length_c   1.000
_cell.angle_alpha   90.00
_cell.angle_beta   90.00
_cell.angle_gamma   90.00
#
_symmetry.space_group_name_H-M   'P 1'
#
loop_
_entity.id
_entity.type
_entity.pdbx_description
1 polymer ?
#
loop_
_entity_poly.entity_id
_entity_poly.type
_entity_poly.pdbx_seq_one_letter_code
_entity_poly.pdbx_strand_id
1 'polypeptide(L)'
;MRQAEIERNTFETKIKLSLNLDAQEPVSIDTGVGFFDHMLTLFARHSRMSLVIKADGDLHVDSHHTVEDVGIVLGQALKEALGDKSGINRYGTSFVPMDETLGMASLDLSGRSYLVFDCEFDNPKLGNFDTELVEEFFQAFAFNVQMDLHLKILHGKNNHHKSESLFKATGRALREAITINPEIHGVNSTKGLL
;
A
#
# COMPACT_ATOMS: atom_id res chain seq x y z
N MET A 1 -0.54 18.24 10.64
CA MET A 1 0.04 17.78 9.37
C MET A 1 0.13 16.26 9.49
N ARG A 2 -0.48 15.52 8.57
CA ARG A 2 -0.57 14.05 8.61
C ARG A 2 0.68 13.46 7.94
N GLN A 3 1.75 13.30 8.71
CA GLN A 3 3.04 12.82 8.22
C GLN A 3 3.70 11.91 9.26
N ALA A 4 4.58 11.03 8.81
CA ALA A 4 5.37 10.15 9.65
C ALA A 4 6.74 9.88 9.03
N GLU A 5 7.72 9.60 9.89
CA GLU A 5 9.04 9.12 9.51
C GLU A 5 9.36 7.87 10.34
N ILE A 6 9.60 6.76 9.66
CA ILE A 6 9.91 5.48 10.30
C ILE A 6 11.29 5.00 9.87
N GLU A 7 12.07 4.57 10.82
CA GLU A 7 13.30 3.85 10.57
C GLU A 7 13.21 2.46 11.23
N ARG A 8 13.44 1.39 10.44
CA ARG A 8 13.47 0.02 10.90
C ARG A 8 14.79 -0.63 10.46
N ASN A 9 15.51 -1.16 11.43
CA ASN A 9 16.77 -1.86 11.20
C ASN A 9 16.68 -3.25 11.81
N THR A 10 16.85 -4.28 10.98
CA THR A 10 16.96 -5.68 11.38
C THR A 10 18.31 -6.23 10.96
N PHE A 11 18.54 -7.54 11.11
CA PHE A 11 19.72 -8.19 10.54
C PHE A 11 19.61 -8.40 9.03
N GLU A 12 18.40 -8.34 8.48
CA GLU A 12 18.06 -8.64 7.08
C GLU A 12 17.84 -7.37 6.27
N THR A 13 17.27 -6.30 6.87
CA THR A 13 16.90 -5.08 6.18
C THR A 13 17.22 -3.82 6.98
N LYS A 14 17.47 -2.72 6.27
CA LYS A 14 17.57 -1.37 6.83
C LYS A 14 16.67 -0.47 5.99
N ILE A 15 15.63 0.07 6.61
CA ILE A 15 14.60 0.85 5.90
C ILE A 15 14.43 2.20 6.56
N LYS A 16 14.46 3.25 5.74
CA LYS A 16 14.03 4.61 6.10
C LYS A 16 12.88 5.01 5.21
N LEU A 17 11.80 5.46 5.82
CA LEU A 17 10.61 5.88 5.11
C LEU A 17 10.09 7.19 5.68
N SER A 18 9.76 8.14 4.79
CA SER A 18 8.96 9.31 5.12
C SER A 18 7.71 9.38 4.27
N LEU A 19 6.59 9.73 4.90
CA LEU A 19 5.26 9.79 4.34
C LEU A 19 4.59 11.11 4.72
N ASN A 20 3.91 11.75 3.74
CA ASN A 20 3.03 12.88 4.01
C ASN A 20 1.74 12.75 3.19
N LEU A 21 0.61 12.64 3.90
CA LEU A 21 -0.72 12.44 3.30
C LEU A 21 -1.31 13.72 2.68
N ASP A 22 -0.76 14.87 3.02
CA ASP A 22 -1.25 16.18 2.60
C ASP A 22 -0.36 16.84 1.52
N ALA A 23 0.70 16.14 1.04
CA ALA A 23 1.59 16.57 -0.02
C ALA A 23 1.71 15.49 -1.09
N GLN A 24 1.96 15.86 -2.36
CA GLN A 24 2.10 14.91 -3.48
C GLN A 24 3.56 14.65 -3.88
N GLU A 25 4.48 15.44 -3.37
CA GLU A 25 5.92 15.36 -3.64
C GLU A 25 6.70 15.61 -2.35
N PRO A 26 7.91 15.04 -2.20
CA PRO A 26 8.58 14.18 -3.18
C PRO A 26 8.02 12.75 -3.25
N VAL A 27 8.23 12.08 -4.40
CA VAL A 27 8.10 10.62 -4.53
C VAL A 27 9.45 10.07 -4.99
N SER A 28 10.12 9.31 -4.12
CA SER A 28 11.44 8.73 -4.39
C SER A 28 11.53 7.36 -3.72
N ILE A 29 11.60 6.32 -4.53
CA ILE A 29 11.59 4.93 -4.06
C ILE A 29 12.87 4.23 -4.52
N ASP A 30 13.57 3.62 -3.60
CA ASP A 30 14.80 2.86 -3.86
C ASP A 30 14.86 1.67 -2.87
N THR A 31 14.38 0.52 -3.31
CA THR A 31 14.41 -0.73 -2.55
C THR A 31 15.44 -1.72 -3.08
N GLY A 32 16.10 -1.40 -4.19
CA GLY A 32 16.97 -2.31 -4.93
C GLY A 32 16.20 -3.33 -5.80
N VAL A 33 14.87 -3.34 -5.77
CA VAL A 33 14.01 -4.23 -6.53
C VAL A 33 13.18 -3.41 -7.54
N GLY A 34 13.69 -3.29 -8.77
CA GLY A 34 13.18 -2.32 -9.75
C GLY A 34 11.69 -2.42 -10.07
N PHE A 35 11.14 -3.65 -10.16
CA PHE A 35 9.70 -3.84 -10.35
C PHE A 35 8.90 -3.32 -9.16
N PHE A 36 9.36 -3.60 -7.95
CA PHE A 36 8.71 -3.15 -6.72
C PHE A 36 8.77 -1.62 -6.56
N ASP A 37 9.93 -1.01 -6.89
CA ASP A 37 10.08 0.46 -6.92
C ASP A 37 9.06 1.10 -7.86
N HIS A 38 8.83 0.49 -9.03
CA HIS A 38 7.82 0.93 -9.97
C HIS A 38 6.40 0.83 -9.38
N MET A 39 6.05 -0.30 -8.75
CA MET A 39 4.74 -0.50 -8.12
C MET A 39 4.47 0.51 -6.99
N LEU A 40 5.44 0.74 -6.12
CA LEU A 40 5.32 1.71 -5.02
C LEU A 40 5.24 3.16 -5.55
N THR A 41 5.94 3.48 -6.63
CA THR A 41 5.84 4.78 -7.29
C THR A 41 4.42 5.01 -7.82
N LEU A 42 3.82 4.01 -8.46
CA LEU A 42 2.42 4.08 -8.91
C LEU A 42 1.46 4.23 -7.73
N PHE A 43 1.65 3.45 -6.68
CA PHE A 43 0.87 3.56 -5.45
C PHE A 43 0.90 4.99 -4.89
N ALA A 44 2.09 5.56 -4.71
CA ALA A 44 2.27 6.93 -4.19
C ALA A 44 1.60 7.98 -5.08
N ARG A 45 1.78 7.89 -6.40
CA ARG A 45 1.17 8.81 -7.38
C ARG A 45 -0.35 8.74 -7.37
N HIS A 46 -0.92 7.54 -7.31
CA HIS A 46 -2.38 7.35 -7.33
C HIS A 46 -3.05 7.64 -5.99
N SER A 47 -2.37 7.46 -4.89
CA SER A 47 -2.84 7.92 -3.56
C SER A 47 -2.63 9.42 -3.34
N ARG A 48 -1.84 10.09 -4.20
CA ARG A 48 -1.49 11.51 -4.10
C ARG A 48 -0.83 11.85 -2.76
N MET A 49 0.07 11.00 -2.29
CA MET A 49 0.88 11.25 -1.11
C MET A 49 2.35 11.43 -1.49
N SER A 50 3.07 12.21 -0.71
CA SER A 50 4.53 12.19 -0.72
C SER A 50 5.02 10.91 -0.08
N LEU A 51 5.95 10.21 -0.72
CA LEU A 51 6.51 8.96 -0.23
C LEU A 51 7.97 8.86 -0.63
N VAL A 52 8.84 8.79 0.37
CA VAL A 52 10.27 8.55 0.18
C VAL A 52 10.64 7.27 0.91
N ILE A 53 11.20 6.31 0.18
CA ILE A 53 11.65 5.03 0.72
C ILE A 53 13.09 4.79 0.28
N LYS A 54 13.93 4.46 1.24
CA LYS A 54 15.24 3.86 1.03
C LYS A 54 15.31 2.57 1.82
N ALA A 55 15.48 1.45 1.11
CA ALA A 55 15.67 0.15 1.71
C ALA A 55 17.00 -0.46 1.24
N ASP A 56 17.70 -1.10 2.14
CA ASP A 56 18.90 -1.92 1.89
C ASP A 56 18.64 -3.28 2.55
N GLY A 57 18.32 -4.27 1.73
CA GLY A 57 17.97 -5.62 2.17
C GLY A 57 18.94 -6.68 1.66
N ASP A 58 18.80 -7.88 2.17
CA ASP A 58 19.60 -9.07 1.86
C ASP A 58 19.24 -9.70 0.50
N LEU A 59 19.15 -8.89 -0.56
CA LEU A 59 18.75 -9.30 -1.92
C LEU A 59 19.59 -10.43 -2.53
N HIS A 60 20.71 -10.76 -1.91
CA HIS A 60 21.50 -11.94 -2.27
C HIS A 60 20.82 -13.25 -1.87
N VAL A 61 19.87 -13.23 -0.94
CA VAL A 61 18.96 -14.33 -0.59
C VAL A 61 17.82 -14.35 -1.60
N ASP A 62 16.92 -13.39 -1.49
CA ASP A 62 15.85 -13.06 -2.44
C ASP A 62 15.26 -11.68 -2.10
N SER A 63 14.07 -11.35 -2.64
CA SER A 63 13.41 -10.08 -2.37
C SER A 63 12.37 -10.13 -1.24
N HIS A 64 12.14 -11.29 -0.63
CA HIS A 64 11.03 -11.51 0.32
C HIS A 64 11.11 -10.57 1.52
N HIS A 65 12.22 -10.62 2.27
CA HIS A 65 12.41 -9.80 3.48
C HIS A 65 12.29 -8.30 3.18
N THR A 66 12.83 -7.85 2.04
CA THR A 66 12.75 -6.43 1.63
C THR A 66 11.31 -6.01 1.35
N VAL A 67 10.56 -6.83 0.62
CA VAL A 67 9.18 -6.52 0.23
C VAL A 67 8.25 -6.53 1.45
N GLU A 68 8.35 -7.56 2.29
CA GLU A 68 7.59 -7.66 3.54
C GLU A 68 7.87 -6.51 4.48
N ASP A 69 9.15 -6.24 4.78
CA ASP A 69 9.55 -5.20 5.71
C ASP A 69 9.20 -3.78 5.22
N VAL A 70 9.25 -3.52 3.91
CA VAL A 70 8.74 -2.26 3.33
C VAL A 70 7.23 -2.16 3.53
N GLY A 71 6.47 -3.25 3.36
CA GLY A 71 5.05 -3.31 3.66
C GLY A 71 4.74 -2.99 5.12
N ILE A 72 5.50 -3.57 6.06
CA ILE A 72 5.41 -3.29 7.49
C ILE A 72 5.65 -1.81 7.78
N VAL A 73 6.77 -1.27 7.31
CA VAL A 73 7.17 0.13 7.59
C VAL A 73 6.20 1.12 6.98
N LEU A 74 5.73 0.88 5.75
CA LEU A 74 4.73 1.73 5.10
C LEU A 74 3.39 1.69 5.85
N GLY A 75 2.99 0.52 6.32
CA GLY A 75 1.80 0.34 7.14
C GLY A 75 1.87 1.11 8.46
N GLN A 76 3.00 1.00 9.16
CA GLN A 76 3.25 1.74 10.40
C GLN A 76 3.25 3.25 10.19
N ALA A 77 3.92 3.73 9.13
CA ALA A 77 3.96 5.15 8.80
C ALA A 77 2.57 5.70 8.46
N LEU A 78 1.77 4.96 7.69
CA LEU A 78 0.40 5.34 7.38
C LEU A 78 -0.48 5.39 8.64
N LYS A 79 -0.38 4.40 9.51
CA LYS A 79 -1.11 4.37 10.79
C LYS A 79 -0.74 5.57 11.66
N GLU A 80 0.55 5.88 11.79
CA GLU A 80 1.03 7.02 12.57
C GLU A 80 0.53 8.36 11.98
N ALA A 81 0.63 8.53 10.65
CA ALA A 81 0.20 9.74 9.98
C ALA A 81 -1.32 9.96 10.05
N LEU A 82 -2.12 8.90 10.14
CA LEU A 82 -3.59 8.97 10.28
C LEU A 82 -4.02 9.37 11.69
N GLY A 83 -3.19 9.14 12.70
CA GLY A 83 -3.51 9.45 14.10
C GLY A 83 -4.80 8.77 14.55
N ASP A 84 -5.73 9.55 15.10
CA ASP A 84 -7.03 9.06 15.61
C ASP A 84 -8.08 8.81 14.52
N LYS A 85 -7.73 9.05 13.26
CA LYS A 85 -8.63 8.90 12.09
C LYS A 85 -9.87 9.80 12.13
N SER A 86 -9.79 10.92 12.86
CA SER A 86 -10.89 11.87 12.95
C SER A 86 -11.10 12.61 11.63
N GLY A 87 -12.35 12.76 11.21
CA GLY A 87 -12.77 13.53 10.04
C GLY A 87 -12.45 12.91 8.68
N ILE A 88 -11.90 11.68 8.61
CA ILE A 88 -11.66 11.02 7.32
C ILE A 88 -12.90 10.27 6.81
N ASN A 89 -12.96 10.00 5.50
CA ASN A 89 -14.04 9.18 4.93
C ASN A 89 -14.03 7.75 5.47
N ARG A 90 -12.86 7.21 5.84
CA ARG A 90 -12.64 5.87 6.36
C ARG A 90 -12.68 4.76 5.31
N TYR A 91 -13.64 4.79 4.39
CA TYR A 91 -13.82 3.81 3.32
C TYR A 91 -13.32 4.35 1.99
N GLY A 92 -12.85 3.46 1.14
CA GLY A 92 -12.54 3.80 -0.25
C GLY A 92 -12.62 2.57 -1.14
N THR A 93 -13.10 2.77 -2.36
CA THR A 93 -13.18 1.70 -3.37
C THR A 93 -12.80 2.24 -4.74
N SER A 94 -11.98 1.48 -5.47
CA SER A 94 -11.56 1.87 -6.81
C SER A 94 -11.46 0.68 -7.74
N PHE A 95 -11.93 0.86 -8.95
CA PHE A 95 -11.69 -0.04 -10.08
C PHE A 95 -10.69 0.64 -11.02
N VAL A 96 -9.64 -0.06 -11.41
CA VAL A 96 -8.60 0.49 -12.30
C VAL A 96 -8.36 -0.44 -13.47
N PRO A 97 -8.62 0.02 -14.70
CA PRO A 97 -8.24 -0.72 -15.89
C PRO A 97 -6.75 -0.53 -16.18
N MET A 98 -6.12 -1.59 -16.69
CA MET A 98 -4.79 -1.58 -17.28
C MET A 98 -4.85 -2.47 -18.51
N ASP A 99 -5.03 -1.87 -19.68
CA ASP A 99 -5.31 -2.54 -20.96
C ASP A 99 -6.42 -3.60 -20.81
N GLU A 100 -6.13 -4.89 -20.97
CA GLU A 100 -7.06 -6.01 -20.86
C GLU A 100 -7.39 -6.40 -19.42
N THR A 101 -6.73 -5.80 -18.44
CA THR A 101 -6.90 -6.13 -17.02
C THR A 101 -7.81 -5.12 -16.32
N LEU A 102 -8.69 -5.60 -15.45
CA LEU A 102 -9.47 -4.78 -14.54
C LEU A 102 -9.25 -5.25 -13.10
N GLY A 103 -8.61 -4.44 -12.30
CA GLY A 103 -8.41 -4.66 -10.86
C GLY A 103 -9.32 -3.80 -9.99
N MET A 104 -9.63 -4.30 -8.81
CA MET A 104 -10.42 -3.65 -7.79
C MET A 104 -9.66 -3.64 -6.47
N ALA A 105 -9.74 -2.53 -5.75
CA ALA A 105 -9.40 -2.43 -4.34
C ALA A 105 -10.55 -1.79 -3.56
N SER A 106 -10.91 -2.39 -2.42
CA SER A 106 -11.87 -1.81 -1.48
C SER A 106 -11.30 -1.95 -0.06
N LEU A 107 -11.35 -0.87 0.71
CA LEU A 107 -10.75 -0.87 2.04
C LEU A 107 -11.59 -0.12 3.08
N ASP A 108 -11.41 -0.54 4.33
CA ASP A 108 -11.93 0.10 5.55
C ASP A 108 -10.78 0.32 6.54
N LEU A 109 -10.51 1.56 6.91
CA LEU A 109 -9.53 1.91 7.95
C LEU A 109 -10.07 1.60 9.36
N SER A 110 -10.52 0.39 9.55
CA SER A 110 -11.37 -0.09 10.65
C SER A 110 -10.66 -0.23 12.01
N GLY A 111 -9.33 -0.17 12.05
CA GLY A 111 -8.55 -0.50 13.25
C GLY A 111 -8.34 -2.01 13.46
N ARG A 112 -8.82 -2.85 12.55
CA ARG A 112 -8.61 -4.31 12.51
C ARG A 112 -7.81 -4.66 11.26
N SER A 113 -7.20 -5.83 11.23
CA SER A 113 -6.37 -6.28 10.11
C SER A 113 -7.03 -7.46 9.41
N TYR A 114 -7.35 -7.29 8.13
CA TYR A 114 -7.81 -8.37 7.27
C TYR A 114 -7.39 -8.13 5.82
N LEU A 115 -6.93 -9.18 5.14
CA LEU A 115 -6.67 -9.15 3.70
C LEU A 115 -7.52 -10.22 3.01
N VAL A 116 -8.23 -9.83 1.96
CA VAL A 116 -8.74 -10.73 0.93
C VAL A 116 -7.99 -10.47 -0.35
N PHE A 117 -7.23 -11.44 -0.83
CA PHE A 117 -6.46 -11.36 -2.06
C PHE A 117 -6.99 -12.38 -3.07
N ASP A 118 -7.73 -11.90 -4.07
CA ASP A 118 -8.34 -12.70 -5.14
C ASP A 118 -7.67 -12.36 -6.48
N CYS A 119 -6.43 -12.82 -6.62
CA CYS A 119 -5.62 -12.67 -7.83
C CYS A 119 -4.72 -13.89 -8.03
N GLU A 120 -4.85 -14.54 -9.17
CA GLU A 120 -3.95 -15.61 -9.58
C GLU A 120 -2.94 -15.11 -10.61
N PHE A 121 -1.68 -15.47 -10.43
CA PHE A 121 -0.59 -15.20 -11.36
C PHE A 121 -0.20 -16.47 -12.10
N ASP A 122 -0.22 -16.40 -13.44
CA ASP A 122 0.09 -17.54 -14.31
C ASP A 122 1.61 -17.78 -14.44
N ASN A 123 2.44 -16.80 -14.07
CA ASN A 123 3.90 -16.87 -14.12
C ASN A 123 4.44 -16.48 -12.74
N PRO A 124 5.36 -17.29 -12.17
CA PRO A 124 5.91 -17.02 -10.83
C PRO A 124 6.83 -15.79 -10.77
N LYS A 125 7.26 -15.23 -11.92
CA LYS A 125 8.21 -14.11 -11.93
C LYS A 125 7.84 -12.99 -12.91
N LEU A 126 8.17 -11.76 -12.50
CA LEU A 126 8.17 -10.55 -13.30
C LEU A 126 9.58 -9.94 -13.25
N GLY A 127 10.44 -10.30 -14.21
CA GLY A 127 11.88 -10.02 -14.12
C GLY A 127 12.49 -10.75 -12.92
N ASN A 128 13.06 -10.00 -11.99
CA ASN A 128 13.65 -10.54 -10.75
C ASN A 128 12.68 -10.55 -9.56
N PHE A 129 11.43 -10.18 -9.78
CA PHE A 129 10.40 -10.10 -8.74
C PHE A 129 9.49 -11.32 -8.80
N ASP A 130 9.36 -12.04 -7.68
CA ASP A 130 8.44 -13.16 -7.54
C ASP A 130 7.01 -12.65 -7.36
N THR A 131 6.05 -13.19 -8.14
CA THR A 131 4.67 -12.67 -8.14
C THR A 131 3.92 -12.91 -6.85
N GLU A 132 4.30 -13.92 -6.06
CA GLU A 132 3.77 -14.18 -4.72
C GLU A 132 4.02 -13.01 -3.74
N LEU A 133 5.08 -12.24 -3.96
CA LEU A 133 5.42 -11.09 -3.13
C LEU A 133 4.42 -9.93 -3.25
N VAL A 134 3.55 -9.94 -4.26
CA VAL A 134 2.46 -8.96 -4.35
C VAL A 134 1.48 -9.16 -3.20
N GLU A 135 1.07 -10.39 -2.93
CA GLU A 135 0.19 -10.71 -1.79
C GLU A 135 0.89 -10.43 -0.47
N GLU A 136 2.16 -10.84 -0.33
CA GLU A 136 2.97 -10.63 0.87
C GLU A 136 3.10 -9.15 1.24
N PHE A 137 3.39 -8.29 0.26
CA PHE A 137 3.40 -6.84 0.48
C PHE A 137 2.07 -6.31 1.00
N PHE A 138 0.96 -6.67 0.35
CA PHE A 138 -0.34 -6.17 0.75
C PHE A 138 -0.79 -6.72 2.10
N GLN A 139 -0.41 -7.94 2.44
CA GLN A 139 -0.64 -8.52 3.77
C GLN A 139 0.11 -7.73 4.85
N ALA A 140 1.42 -7.57 4.69
CA ALA A 140 2.24 -6.80 5.63
C ALA A 140 1.71 -5.36 5.78
N PHE A 141 1.38 -4.71 4.67
CA PHE A 141 0.83 -3.35 4.66
C PHE A 141 -0.52 -3.27 5.38
N ALA A 142 -1.51 -4.08 5.00
CA ALA A 142 -2.85 -4.04 5.59
C ALA A 142 -2.84 -4.32 7.09
N PHE A 143 -2.01 -5.26 7.53
CA PHE A 143 -1.89 -5.64 8.93
C PHE A 143 -1.26 -4.53 9.78
N ASN A 144 -0.27 -3.82 9.26
CA ASN A 144 0.39 -2.75 10.01
C ASN A 144 -0.38 -1.41 9.97
N VAL A 145 -1.17 -1.15 8.94
CA VAL A 145 -2.16 -0.05 8.94
C VAL A 145 -3.30 -0.32 9.90
N GLN A 146 -3.64 -1.59 10.12
CA GLN A 146 -4.88 -2.06 10.76
C GLN A 146 -6.11 -1.64 9.93
N MET A 147 -6.18 -2.19 8.71
CA MET A 147 -7.32 -2.02 7.81
C MET A 147 -7.82 -3.35 7.28
N ASP A 148 -9.09 -3.39 6.92
CA ASP A 148 -9.65 -4.43 6.07
C ASP A 148 -9.35 -4.04 4.62
N LEU A 149 -8.67 -4.90 3.86
CA LEU A 149 -8.31 -4.67 2.46
C LEU A 149 -8.78 -5.83 1.59
N HIS A 150 -9.58 -5.54 0.59
CA HIS A 150 -10.02 -6.50 -0.41
C HIS A 150 -9.44 -6.14 -1.77
N LEU A 151 -8.69 -7.06 -2.35
CA LEU A 151 -8.08 -6.93 -3.68
C LEU A 151 -8.59 -8.04 -4.60
N LYS A 152 -8.97 -7.65 -5.80
CA LYS A 152 -9.50 -8.60 -6.78
C LYS A 152 -9.12 -8.22 -8.21
N ILE A 153 -8.70 -9.21 -8.99
CA ILE A 153 -8.66 -9.10 -10.45
C ILE A 153 -9.95 -9.66 -11.03
N LEU A 154 -10.77 -8.81 -11.63
CA LEU A 154 -12.03 -9.21 -12.23
C LEU A 154 -11.80 -9.98 -13.54
N HIS A 155 -10.83 -9.53 -14.31
CA HIS A 155 -10.30 -10.20 -15.50
C HIS A 155 -8.94 -9.61 -15.86
N GLY A 156 -8.12 -10.37 -16.57
CA GLY A 156 -6.77 -9.96 -16.99
C GLY A 156 -5.90 -11.19 -17.24
N LYS A 157 -4.90 -11.03 -18.12
CA LYS A 157 -3.96 -12.10 -18.47
C LYS A 157 -2.52 -11.77 -18.13
N ASN A 158 -2.10 -10.52 -18.39
CA ASN A 158 -0.73 -10.09 -18.17
C ASN A 158 -0.49 -9.83 -16.67
N ASN A 159 0.45 -10.55 -16.06
CA ASN A 159 0.74 -10.45 -14.63
C ASN A 159 1.29 -9.08 -14.20
N HIS A 160 2.04 -8.39 -15.09
CA HIS A 160 2.45 -7.01 -14.86
C HIS A 160 1.22 -6.09 -14.75
N HIS A 161 0.27 -6.21 -15.71
CA HIS A 161 -0.97 -5.43 -15.69
C HIS A 161 -1.83 -5.76 -14.47
N LYS A 162 -1.91 -7.02 -14.05
CA LYS A 162 -2.61 -7.42 -12.81
C LYS A 162 -2.00 -6.70 -11.59
N SER A 163 -0.68 -6.78 -11.42
CA SER A 163 0.04 -6.15 -10.32
C SER A 163 -0.16 -4.63 -10.33
N GLU A 164 0.11 -3.99 -11.47
CA GLU A 164 0.00 -2.54 -11.64
C GLU A 164 -1.42 -2.04 -11.36
N SER A 165 -2.44 -2.76 -11.86
CA SER A 165 -3.85 -2.46 -11.61
C SER A 165 -4.19 -2.49 -10.11
N LEU A 166 -3.69 -3.49 -9.36
CA LEU A 166 -3.93 -3.60 -7.91
C LEU A 166 -3.25 -2.47 -7.13
N PHE A 167 -1.98 -2.14 -7.43
CA PHE A 167 -1.28 -1.04 -6.75
C PHE A 167 -1.93 0.32 -7.02
N LYS A 168 -2.34 0.58 -8.26
CA LYS A 168 -3.08 1.80 -8.63
C LYS A 168 -4.46 1.86 -7.97
N ALA A 169 -5.20 0.74 -7.98
CA ALA A 169 -6.52 0.67 -7.36
C ALA A 169 -6.43 0.92 -5.84
N THR A 170 -5.45 0.29 -5.17
CA THR A 170 -5.22 0.51 -3.73
C THR A 170 -4.86 1.96 -3.43
N GLY A 171 -3.96 2.57 -4.22
CA GLY A 171 -3.61 3.98 -4.06
C GLY A 171 -4.82 4.91 -4.19
N ARG A 172 -5.69 4.66 -5.18
CA ARG A 172 -6.92 5.45 -5.38
C ARG A 172 -7.95 5.25 -4.28
N ALA A 173 -8.19 4.00 -3.86
CA ALA A 173 -9.09 3.67 -2.76
C ALA A 173 -8.59 4.29 -1.44
N LEU A 174 -7.28 4.21 -1.20
CA LEU A 174 -6.68 4.82 -0.01
C LEU A 174 -6.84 6.34 -0.01
N ARG A 175 -6.61 7.00 -1.16
CA ARG A 175 -6.84 8.45 -1.28
C ARG A 175 -8.26 8.84 -0.89
N GLU A 176 -9.26 8.10 -1.35
CA GLU A 176 -10.67 8.32 -0.98
C GLU A 176 -10.86 8.17 0.52
N ALA A 177 -10.36 7.07 1.10
CA ALA A 177 -10.53 6.75 2.52
C ALA A 177 -9.89 7.78 3.46
N ILE A 178 -8.69 8.30 3.13
CA ILE A 178 -7.95 9.26 3.96
C ILE A 178 -8.36 10.73 3.75
N THR A 179 -9.24 10.99 2.79
CA THR A 179 -9.71 12.35 2.52
C THR A 179 -10.49 12.90 3.72
N ILE A 180 -10.09 14.09 4.18
CA ILE A 180 -10.83 14.81 5.22
C ILE A 180 -12.15 15.28 4.63
N ASN A 181 -13.23 14.90 5.29
CA ASN A 181 -14.60 15.27 4.93
C ASN A 181 -15.16 16.22 5.99
N PRO A 182 -15.47 17.47 5.64
CA PRO A 182 -15.96 18.47 6.60
C PRO A 182 -17.32 18.14 7.21
N GLU A 183 -18.07 17.20 6.62
CA GLU A 183 -19.35 16.72 7.15
C GLU A 183 -19.18 15.65 8.24
N ILE A 184 -17.97 15.09 8.38
CA ILE A 184 -17.68 14.05 9.39
C ILE A 184 -17.04 14.69 10.61
N HIS A 185 -17.78 14.71 11.71
CA HIS A 185 -17.31 15.23 12.99
C HIS A 185 -16.81 14.06 13.88
N GLY A 186 -15.50 14.07 14.21
CA GLY A 186 -14.86 13.01 14.97
C GLY A 186 -14.60 11.77 14.12
N VAL A 187 -14.64 10.59 14.74
CA VAL A 187 -14.37 9.31 14.08
C VAL A 187 -15.62 8.79 13.39
N ASN A 188 -15.54 8.42 12.14
CA ASN A 188 -16.65 7.83 11.36
C ASN A 188 -16.97 6.40 11.82
N SER A 189 -17.51 6.28 13.03
CA SER A 189 -17.86 5.01 13.66
C SER A 189 -18.99 5.19 14.66
N THR A 190 -19.99 4.32 14.62
CA THR A 190 -21.09 4.30 15.63
C THR A 190 -20.58 3.93 17.02
N LYS A 191 -19.36 3.38 17.14
CA LYS A 191 -18.72 3.04 18.42
C LYS A 191 -17.94 4.22 19.01
N GLY A 192 -17.72 5.31 18.23
CA GLY A 192 -16.93 6.48 18.64
C GLY A 192 -15.41 6.25 18.67
N LEU A 193 -14.93 5.11 18.16
CA LEU A 193 -13.50 4.76 18.03
C LEU A 193 -13.27 3.81 16.84
N LEU A 194 -12.00 3.76 16.36
CA LEU A 194 -11.49 2.83 15.33
C LEU A 194 -10.17 2.23 15.76
#